data_cfa570c479f88f412d784452b6a3fe45
#
_entry.id   cfa570c479f88f412d784452b6a3fe45
#
_cell.length_a   1.000
_cell.length_b   1.000
_cell.length_c   1.000
_cell.angle_alpha   90.00
_cell.angle_beta   90.00
_cell.angle_gamma   90.00
#
_symmetry.space_group_name_H-M   'P 1'
#
loop_
_entity.id
_entity.type
_entity.pdbx_description
1 polymer ?
#
loop_
_entity_poly.entity_id
_entity_poly.type
_entity_poly.pdbx_seq_one_letter_code
_entity_poly.pdbx_strand_id
1 'polypeptide(L)'
;VWAVDWDRKLFDELIPLPEGTSYNSYYIEGSEKTALIDTVDPAKTQELFNNLDYLNVKKIDYVIANHAEQDHSGSLPAVIKKFPGAKIVTNEKCKGFLKDFMPELNDGDFITVADKQEISLGNRTLQFYLAPWVHWPETMMTFLKEDRILFPCDFFGSHVAISDPFDTAHTYTSAKRYYAEIMSPFRNVIKKNMEIVRSINPAMICPSHGVVHTDPARVMGWYDEWIKDDVKNYAIILYISMHHSMKAAAYHLADSLANKGVRTKLYNLSNVDIGEIAMDLVDAATVIVCAPTVLAGAHPVAASIVYLFNALRPKTKFLSLITGWNWIEKAQESLAAMVPNFKGELIAPLKVQGYPKKGDLEAIEAMAQAVADKHKSINIM
;
A
#
# COMPACT_ATOMS: atom_id res chain seq x y z
N VAL A 1 -18.69 7.08 11.61
CA VAL A 1 -19.20 7.55 10.32
C VAL A 1 -18.54 6.71 9.22
N TRP A 2 -19.34 6.21 8.30
CA TRP A 2 -18.96 5.26 7.27
C TRP A 2 -19.39 5.80 5.90
N ALA A 3 -18.44 6.27 5.10
CA ALA A 3 -18.68 6.73 3.75
C ALA A 3 -18.09 5.72 2.76
N VAL A 4 -18.95 5.04 2.01
CA VAL A 4 -18.60 3.94 1.12
C VAL A 4 -18.59 4.41 -0.32
N ASP A 5 -17.59 3.99 -1.09
CA ASP A 5 -17.48 4.27 -2.51
C ASP A 5 -17.31 2.98 -3.34
N TRP A 6 -18.45 2.42 -3.77
CA TRP A 6 -18.52 1.21 -4.58
C TRP A 6 -18.04 1.42 -6.02
N ASP A 7 -18.10 2.66 -6.50
CA ASP A 7 -17.89 2.99 -7.90
C ASP A 7 -16.49 3.49 -8.20
N ARG A 8 -15.71 3.84 -7.18
CA ARG A 8 -14.32 4.26 -7.37
C ARG A 8 -13.47 3.08 -7.84
N LYS A 9 -12.82 3.23 -9.00
CA LYS A 9 -12.05 2.17 -9.64
C LYS A 9 -10.54 2.36 -9.54
N LEU A 10 -10.11 3.58 -9.30
CA LEU A 10 -8.71 3.94 -9.12
C LEU A 10 -8.55 4.87 -7.91
N PHE A 11 -7.51 4.64 -7.13
CA PHE A 11 -7.01 5.57 -6.12
C PHE A 11 -5.75 6.23 -6.70
N ASP A 12 -5.60 7.55 -6.52
CA ASP A 12 -4.50 8.35 -7.09
C ASP A 12 -4.26 8.15 -8.59
N GLU A 13 -5.34 7.86 -9.35
CA GLU A 13 -5.28 7.57 -10.80
C GLU A 13 -4.30 6.44 -11.17
N LEU A 14 -3.89 5.63 -10.20
CA LEU A 14 -2.86 4.61 -10.35
C LEU A 14 -3.27 3.25 -9.76
N ILE A 15 -3.79 3.23 -8.53
CA ILE A 15 -4.00 2.01 -7.74
C ILE A 15 -5.38 1.43 -8.05
N PRO A 16 -5.48 0.20 -8.61
CA PRO A 16 -6.77 -0.41 -8.88
C PRO A 16 -7.55 -0.74 -7.61
N LEU A 17 -8.83 -0.37 -7.59
CA LEU A 17 -9.78 -0.65 -6.52
C LEU A 17 -10.86 -1.66 -6.98
N PRO A 18 -10.55 -2.94 -7.09
CA PRO A 18 -11.51 -3.94 -7.58
C PRO A 18 -12.73 -4.07 -6.67
N GLU A 19 -12.58 -3.80 -5.38
CA GLU A 19 -13.63 -3.89 -4.36
C GLU A 19 -14.12 -2.51 -3.89
N GLY A 20 -13.78 -1.42 -4.62
CA GLY A 20 -14.08 -0.05 -4.19
C GLY A 20 -13.28 0.38 -2.97
N THR A 21 -13.77 1.36 -2.22
CA THR A 21 -13.14 1.85 -1.00
C THR A 21 -14.16 2.37 0.00
N SER A 22 -13.71 2.71 1.20
CA SER A 22 -14.47 3.45 2.20
C SER A 22 -13.60 4.52 2.84
N TYR A 23 -14.23 5.58 3.34
CA TYR A 23 -13.61 6.64 4.10
C TYR A 23 -14.26 6.67 5.47
N ASN A 24 -13.48 6.38 6.51
CA ASN A 24 -13.98 6.22 7.86
C ASN A 24 -13.62 7.44 8.70
N SER A 25 -14.63 8.04 9.30
CA SER A 25 -14.48 9.13 10.26
C SER A 25 -15.17 8.72 11.57
N TYR A 26 -14.58 9.00 12.71
CA TYR A 26 -15.06 8.50 14.00
C TYR A 26 -15.43 9.64 14.92
N TYR A 27 -16.70 9.67 15.37
CA TYR A 27 -17.18 10.64 16.34
C TYR A 27 -17.03 10.10 17.76
N ILE A 28 -16.42 10.88 18.63
CA ILE A 28 -16.20 10.54 20.03
C ILE A 28 -16.89 11.59 20.88
N GLU A 29 -17.75 11.14 21.78
CA GLU A 29 -18.42 11.98 22.77
C GLU A 29 -17.79 11.76 24.16
N GLY A 30 -17.17 12.79 24.69
CA GLY A 30 -16.73 12.85 26.07
C GLY A 30 -17.74 13.61 26.93
N SER A 31 -17.53 13.64 28.24
CA SER A 31 -18.43 14.34 29.19
C SER A 31 -18.36 15.88 29.08
N GLU A 32 -17.28 16.43 28.51
CA GLU A 32 -17.06 17.88 28.41
C GLU A 32 -16.87 18.35 26.96
N LYS A 33 -16.23 17.53 26.14
CA LYS A 33 -15.83 17.84 24.78
C LYS A 33 -16.11 16.68 23.83
N THR A 34 -16.23 17.02 22.57
CA THR A 34 -16.43 16.07 21.47
C THR A 34 -15.28 16.14 20.47
N ALA A 35 -14.97 15.03 19.84
CA ALA A 35 -13.96 14.95 18.79
C ALA A 35 -14.47 14.19 17.57
N LEU A 36 -14.06 14.61 16.39
CA LEU A 36 -14.17 13.89 15.15
C LEU A 36 -12.76 13.47 14.70
N ILE A 37 -12.53 12.17 14.53
CA ILE A 37 -11.24 11.65 14.08
C ILE A 37 -11.29 11.49 12.57
N ASP A 38 -10.44 12.20 11.88
CA ASP A 38 -10.34 12.37 10.43
C ASP A 38 -11.68 12.82 9.79
N THR A 39 -11.62 13.21 8.55
CA THR A 39 -12.81 13.50 7.73
C THR A 39 -12.88 12.46 6.59
N VAL A 40 -13.39 12.85 5.43
CA VAL A 40 -13.56 11.98 4.28
C VAL A 40 -13.13 12.71 3.01
N ASP A 41 -12.98 11.95 1.92
CA ASP A 41 -12.80 12.51 0.57
C ASP A 41 -13.85 13.63 0.30
N PRO A 42 -13.47 14.74 -0.34
CA PRO A 42 -14.40 15.84 -0.64
C PRO A 42 -15.69 15.42 -1.35
N ALA A 43 -15.62 14.38 -2.21
CA ALA A 43 -16.80 13.85 -2.88
C ALA A 43 -17.81 13.19 -1.93
N LYS A 44 -17.36 12.82 -0.71
CA LYS A 44 -18.18 12.15 0.33
C LYS A 44 -18.55 13.07 1.50
N THR A 45 -18.27 14.36 1.40
CA THR A 45 -18.59 15.36 2.44
C THR A 45 -20.08 15.32 2.85
N GLN A 46 -20.99 15.18 1.87
CA GLN A 46 -22.41 15.15 2.18
C GLN A 46 -22.82 13.87 2.94
N GLU A 47 -22.18 12.74 2.65
CA GLU A 47 -22.40 11.49 3.39
C GLU A 47 -21.92 11.61 4.83
N LEU A 48 -20.76 12.24 5.05
CA LEU A 48 -20.28 12.57 6.40
C LEU A 48 -21.31 13.39 7.16
N PHE A 49 -21.84 14.45 6.54
CA PHE A 49 -22.83 15.31 7.19
C PHE A 49 -24.14 14.61 7.48
N ASN A 50 -24.65 13.82 6.53
CA ASN A 50 -25.87 13.02 6.73
C ASN A 50 -25.73 12.07 7.92
N ASN A 51 -24.56 11.43 8.07
CA ASN A 51 -24.28 10.53 9.18
C ASN A 51 -24.16 11.27 10.52
N LEU A 52 -23.50 12.43 10.55
CA LEU A 52 -23.45 13.28 11.75
C LEU A 52 -24.82 13.81 12.14
N ASP A 53 -25.65 14.20 11.19
CA ASP A 53 -27.02 14.66 11.42
C ASP A 53 -27.91 13.50 11.92
N TYR A 54 -27.75 12.28 11.37
CA TYR A 54 -28.44 11.08 11.85
C TYR A 54 -28.08 10.76 13.32
N LEU A 55 -26.80 10.92 13.69
CA LEU A 55 -26.33 10.79 15.08
C LEU A 55 -26.74 11.99 15.96
N ASN A 56 -27.45 12.99 15.40
CA ASN A 56 -27.85 14.22 16.09
C ASN A 56 -26.69 15.01 16.69
N VAL A 57 -25.52 14.99 16.05
CA VAL A 57 -24.32 15.73 16.47
C VAL A 57 -24.58 17.22 16.31
N LYS A 58 -24.57 17.97 17.41
CA LYS A 58 -24.85 19.42 17.46
C LYS A 58 -23.57 20.25 17.51
N LYS A 59 -22.50 19.68 17.99
CA LYS A 59 -21.23 20.36 18.22
C LYS A 59 -20.06 19.41 18.00
N ILE A 60 -18.98 19.93 17.46
CA ILE A 60 -17.67 19.31 17.45
C ILE A 60 -16.69 20.32 18.04
N ASP A 61 -15.96 19.92 19.08
CA ASP A 61 -14.93 20.77 19.68
C ASP A 61 -13.58 20.60 18.97
N TYR A 62 -13.24 19.36 18.60
CA TYR A 62 -11.99 19.01 17.95
C TYR A 62 -12.22 18.17 16.70
N VAL A 63 -11.52 18.49 15.61
CA VAL A 63 -11.38 17.62 14.44
C VAL A 63 -9.94 17.19 14.39
N ILE A 64 -9.70 15.91 14.67
CA ILE A 64 -8.35 15.37 14.65
C ILE A 64 -7.98 15.05 13.21
N ALA A 65 -6.90 15.61 12.70
CA ALA A 65 -6.34 15.28 11.39
C ALA A 65 -5.07 14.46 11.60
N ASN A 66 -5.18 13.14 11.49
CA ASN A 66 -4.05 12.23 11.62
C ASN A 66 -3.09 12.31 10.43
N HIS A 67 -3.61 12.74 9.26
CA HIS A 67 -2.92 12.74 7.98
C HIS A 67 -3.46 13.87 7.08
N ALA A 68 -2.61 14.42 6.22
CA ALA A 68 -2.95 15.56 5.38
C ALA A 68 -3.55 15.16 4.02
N GLU A 69 -3.48 13.90 3.60
CA GLU A 69 -4.03 13.46 2.32
C GLU A 69 -5.53 13.77 2.23
N GLN A 70 -5.97 14.21 1.05
CA GLN A 70 -7.29 14.85 0.94
C GLN A 70 -8.47 13.89 1.09
N ASP A 71 -8.26 12.61 0.95
CA ASP A 71 -9.30 11.62 1.20
C ASP A 71 -9.61 11.40 2.71
N HIS A 72 -8.74 11.94 3.60
CA HIS A 72 -8.98 12.04 5.05
C HIS A 72 -9.20 13.47 5.51
N SER A 73 -8.59 14.44 4.84
CA SER A 73 -8.57 15.82 5.28
C SER A 73 -9.41 16.77 4.43
N GLY A 74 -9.76 16.38 3.20
CA GLY A 74 -10.33 17.30 2.22
C GLY A 74 -11.69 17.88 2.58
N SER A 75 -12.43 17.23 3.51
CA SER A 75 -13.68 17.78 4.04
C SER A 75 -13.50 18.70 5.25
N LEU A 76 -12.27 18.93 5.75
CA LEU A 76 -11.99 19.80 6.91
C LEU A 76 -12.59 21.21 6.78
N PRO A 77 -12.42 21.95 5.66
CA PRO A 77 -13.01 23.28 5.54
C PRO A 77 -14.53 23.27 5.68
N ALA A 78 -15.18 22.28 5.11
CA ALA A 78 -16.63 22.12 5.20
C ALA A 78 -17.09 21.80 6.63
N VAL A 79 -16.33 20.96 7.35
CA VAL A 79 -16.60 20.61 8.75
C VAL A 79 -16.44 21.82 9.67
N ILE A 80 -15.34 22.59 9.54
CA ILE A 80 -15.13 23.83 10.32
C ILE A 80 -16.24 24.86 10.04
N LYS A 81 -16.69 24.96 8.80
CA LYS A 81 -17.81 25.82 8.43
C LYS A 81 -19.14 25.37 9.04
N LYS A 82 -19.42 24.04 9.06
CA LYS A 82 -20.64 23.46 9.65
C LYS A 82 -20.65 23.55 11.17
N PHE A 83 -19.50 23.42 11.82
CA PHE A 83 -19.33 23.46 13.28
C PHE A 83 -18.40 24.61 13.69
N PRO A 84 -18.90 25.87 13.67
CA PRO A 84 -18.10 27.05 14.01
C PRO A 84 -17.52 26.93 15.44
N GLY A 85 -16.22 27.14 15.58
CA GLY A 85 -15.50 27.02 16.85
C GLY A 85 -14.82 25.66 17.07
N ALA A 86 -15.04 24.66 16.19
CA ALA A 86 -14.21 23.47 16.17
C ALA A 86 -12.75 23.82 15.86
N LYS A 87 -11.81 23.10 16.48
CA LYS A 87 -10.37 23.25 16.22
C LYS A 87 -9.81 22.01 15.55
N ILE A 88 -9.00 22.22 14.53
CA ILE A 88 -8.24 21.13 13.90
C ILE A 88 -7.05 20.81 14.79
N VAL A 89 -6.99 19.58 15.28
CA VAL A 89 -5.88 19.08 16.11
C VAL A 89 -4.99 18.17 15.25
N THR A 90 -3.73 18.56 15.11
CA THR A 90 -2.75 17.81 14.31
C THR A 90 -1.33 18.16 14.77
N ASN A 91 -0.30 17.55 14.16
CA ASN A 91 1.08 17.96 14.42
C ASN A 91 1.50 19.12 13.51
N GLU A 92 2.60 19.79 13.87
CA GLU A 92 3.07 21.00 13.17
C GLU A 92 3.34 20.78 11.68
N LYS A 93 3.88 19.62 11.31
CA LYS A 93 4.17 19.30 9.90
C LYS A 93 2.89 19.10 9.10
N CYS A 94 1.93 18.36 9.64
CA CYS A 94 0.63 18.15 9.03
C CYS A 94 -0.13 19.49 8.86
N LYS A 95 -0.11 20.35 9.87
CA LYS A 95 -0.65 21.72 9.76
C LYS A 95 -0.09 22.45 8.54
N GLY A 96 1.24 22.37 8.31
CA GLY A 96 1.86 22.96 7.12
C GLY A 96 1.25 22.45 5.83
N PHE A 97 1.15 21.13 5.67
CA PHE A 97 0.58 20.49 4.48
C PHE A 97 -0.90 20.82 4.29
N LEU A 98 -1.69 20.79 5.36
CA LEU A 98 -3.10 21.15 5.30
C LEU A 98 -3.32 22.60 4.82
N LYS A 99 -2.49 23.54 5.25
CA LYS A 99 -2.55 24.94 4.78
C LYS A 99 -2.12 25.08 3.31
N ASP A 100 -1.18 24.26 2.85
CA ASP A 100 -0.77 24.26 1.45
C ASP A 100 -1.89 23.71 0.54
N PHE A 101 -2.64 22.70 0.99
CA PHE A 101 -3.75 22.12 0.24
C PHE A 101 -5.07 22.91 0.36
N MET A 102 -5.28 23.57 1.50
CA MET A 102 -6.53 24.23 1.86
C MET A 102 -6.23 25.67 2.34
N PRO A 103 -5.98 26.62 1.43
CA PRO A 103 -5.56 27.98 1.76
C PRO A 103 -6.62 28.78 2.52
N GLU A 104 -7.86 28.31 2.59
CA GLU A 104 -8.93 28.88 3.40
C GLU A 104 -8.77 28.64 4.91
N LEU A 105 -7.94 27.67 5.33
CA LEU A 105 -7.67 27.38 6.73
C LEU A 105 -6.64 28.37 7.29
N ASN A 106 -6.93 28.93 8.46
CA ASN A 106 -6.10 29.94 9.13
C ASN A 106 -5.38 29.34 10.34
N ASP A 107 -4.28 29.98 10.78
CA ASP A 107 -3.54 29.50 11.95
C ASP A 107 -4.40 29.37 13.21
N GLY A 108 -5.41 30.24 13.36
CA GLY A 108 -6.35 30.20 14.48
C GLY A 108 -7.28 28.98 14.49
N ASP A 109 -7.37 28.26 13.39
CA ASP A 109 -8.20 27.04 13.31
C ASP A 109 -7.50 25.82 13.91
N PHE A 110 -6.18 25.89 14.15
CA PHE A 110 -5.36 24.78 14.56
C PHE A 110 -4.95 24.78 16.02
N ILE A 111 -4.83 23.58 16.59
CA ILE A 111 -4.08 23.24 17.79
C ILE A 111 -3.04 22.19 17.38
N THR A 112 -1.77 22.51 17.59
CA THR A 112 -0.69 21.56 17.28
C THR A 112 -0.33 20.72 18.50
N VAL A 113 -0.06 19.42 18.27
CA VAL A 113 0.29 18.45 19.30
C VAL A 113 1.65 17.83 19.04
N ALA A 114 2.35 17.48 20.10
CA ALA A 114 3.59 16.73 20.09
C ALA A 114 3.35 15.23 20.30
N ASP A 115 4.41 14.44 20.07
CA ASP A 115 4.39 13.01 20.35
C ASP A 115 4.02 12.73 21.81
N LYS A 116 3.08 11.80 22.01
CA LYS A 116 2.51 11.38 23.32
C LYS A 116 1.76 12.48 24.09
N GLN A 117 1.52 13.63 23.48
CA GLN A 117 0.67 14.65 24.06
C GLN A 117 -0.77 14.14 24.21
N GLU A 118 -1.47 14.66 25.21
CA GLU A 118 -2.85 14.27 25.52
C GLU A 118 -3.79 15.47 25.43
N ILE A 119 -5.04 15.20 25.03
CA ILE A 119 -6.16 16.14 25.09
C ILE A 119 -7.32 15.44 25.81
N SER A 120 -7.82 16.09 26.88
CA SER A 120 -8.98 15.61 27.62
C SER A 120 -10.29 15.97 26.92
N LEU A 121 -11.22 15.02 26.90
CA LEU A 121 -12.63 15.22 26.52
C LEU A 121 -13.56 15.16 27.75
N GLY A 122 -12.99 15.23 28.97
CA GLY A 122 -13.66 15.03 30.24
C GLY A 122 -13.40 13.62 30.76
N ASN A 123 -14.34 12.69 30.57
CA ASN A 123 -14.21 11.29 30.98
C ASN A 123 -13.42 10.41 29.96
N ARG A 124 -12.88 11.00 28.92
CA ARG A 124 -12.06 10.34 27.88
C ARG A 124 -10.85 11.19 27.55
N THR A 125 -9.78 10.53 27.13
CA THR A 125 -8.49 11.17 26.81
C THR A 125 -7.99 10.68 25.47
N LEU A 126 -7.70 11.59 24.56
CA LEU A 126 -7.01 11.33 23.32
C LEU A 126 -5.50 11.50 23.53
N GLN A 127 -4.71 10.49 23.18
CA GLN A 127 -3.25 10.55 23.17
C GLN A 127 -2.75 10.37 21.74
N PHE A 128 -1.76 11.19 21.35
CA PHE A 128 -1.26 11.24 19.98
C PHE A 128 0.12 10.57 19.87
N TYR A 129 0.31 9.76 18.86
CA TYR A 129 1.59 9.10 18.55
C TYR A 129 2.01 9.50 17.13
N LEU A 130 3.18 10.14 17.00
CA LEU A 130 3.72 10.46 15.69
C LEU A 130 4.18 9.19 14.99
N ALA A 131 3.73 8.98 13.77
CA ALA A 131 4.03 7.81 12.94
C ALA A 131 4.58 8.24 11.56
N PRO A 132 5.66 9.04 11.51
CA PRO A 132 6.16 9.59 10.26
C PRO A 132 6.52 8.49 9.27
N TRP A 133 6.14 8.67 7.99
CA TRP A 133 6.32 7.72 6.91
C TRP A 133 5.47 6.44 7.02
N VAL A 134 4.31 6.54 7.67
CA VAL A 134 3.27 5.51 7.65
C VAL A 134 1.93 6.12 7.18
N HIS A 135 1.74 6.53 5.86
CA HIS A 135 2.80 6.40 4.83
C HIS A 135 3.44 7.75 4.46
N TRP A 136 2.90 8.91 4.88
CA TRP A 136 3.48 10.24 4.66
C TRP A 136 4.29 10.71 5.87
N PRO A 137 5.19 11.74 5.66
CA PRO A 137 6.16 12.14 6.68
C PRO A 137 5.55 12.86 7.91
N GLU A 138 4.27 13.23 7.85
CA GLU A 138 3.56 13.95 8.92
C GLU A 138 2.51 13.08 9.62
N THR A 139 2.30 11.84 9.20
CA THR A 139 1.25 10.97 9.75
C THR A 139 1.39 10.79 11.27
N MET A 140 0.27 10.78 11.97
CA MET A 140 0.17 10.43 13.38
C MET A 140 -0.99 9.44 13.60
N MET A 141 -1.02 8.82 14.76
CA MET A 141 -2.08 7.94 15.23
C MET A 141 -2.71 8.56 16.49
N THR A 142 -4.00 8.41 16.64
CA THR A 142 -4.75 8.85 17.84
C THR A 142 -5.22 7.64 18.63
N PHE A 143 -4.99 7.65 19.95
CA PHE A 143 -5.40 6.59 20.85
C PHE A 143 -6.37 7.11 21.91
N LEU A 144 -7.55 6.51 21.97
CA LEU A 144 -8.55 6.75 23.01
C LEU A 144 -8.24 5.82 24.19
N LYS A 145 -7.70 6.38 25.28
CA LYS A 145 -7.07 5.63 26.36
C LYS A 145 -8.03 4.74 27.12
N GLU A 146 -9.15 5.26 27.56
CA GLU A 146 -10.11 4.59 28.44
C GLU A 146 -10.76 3.39 27.73
N ASP A 147 -11.11 3.55 26.46
CA ASP A 147 -11.73 2.50 25.64
C ASP A 147 -10.68 1.63 24.91
N ARG A 148 -9.41 2.02 24.98
CA ARG A 148 -8.27 1.36 24.30
C ARG A 148 -8.49 1.21 22.80
N ILE A 149 -8.99 2.26 22.14
CA ILE A 149 -9.25 2.28 20.69
C ILE A 149 -8.14 3.07 20.00
N LEU A 150 -7.51 2.46 19.00
CA LEU A 150 -6.51 3.09 18.15
C LEU A 150 -7.14 3.54 16.83
N PHE A 151 -6.93 4.79 16.46
CA PHE A 151 -7.27 5.39 15.17
C PHE A 151 -5.96 5.67 14.41
N PRO A 152 -5.47 4.71 13.61
CA PRO A 152 -4.14 4.78 13.04
C PRO A 152 -4.09 5.44 11.66
N CYS A 153 -5.16 6.11 11.22
CA CYS A 153 -5.37 6.56 9.86
C CYS A 153 -5.24 5.40 8.86
N ASP A 154 -4.32 5.50 7.91
CA ASP A 154 -4.08 4.50 6.86
C ASP A 154 -3.48 3.19 7.34
N PHE A 155 -2.77 3.24 8.46
CA PHE A 155 -2.13 2.04 8.99
C PHE A 155 -3.19 1.00 9.37
N PHE A 156 -3.02 -0.24 8.93
CA PHE A 156 -3.98 -1.34 9.01
C PHE A 156 -5.24 -1.19 8.14
N GLY A 157 -5.26 -0.22 7.23
CA GLY A 157 -6.37 -0.01 6.31
C GLY A 157 -6.51 -1.08 5.22
N SER A 158 -7.62 -1.01 4.51
CA SER A 158 -7.91 -1.81 3.31
C SER A 158 -8.87 -1.07 2.39
N HIS A 159 -8.61 -1.10 1.08
CA HIS A 159 -9.57 -0.59 0.13
C HIS A 159 -10.64 -1.64 -0.12
N VAL A 160 -11.78 -1.46 0.52
CA VAL A 160 -12.97 -2.30 0.35
C VAL A 160 -14.22 -1.48 0.63
N ALA A 161 -15.17 -1.56 -0.28
CA ALA A 161 -16.53 -1.09 -0.09
C ALA A 161 -17.35 -2.24 0.49
N ILE A 162 -17.83 -2.09 1.71
CA ILE A 162 -18.58 -3.12 2.43
C ILE A 162 -19.72 -2.48 3.24
N SER A 163 -20.83 -3.17 3.40
CA SER A 163 -22.00 -2.65 4.10
C SER A 163 -21.90 -2.75 5.63
N ASP A 164 -21.14 -3.71 6.15
CA ASP A 164 -20.89 -3.89 7.58
C ASP A 164 -19.43 -3.61 7.91
N PRO A 165 -19.13 -2.49 8.62
CA PRO A 165 -17.76 -2.14 8.97
C PRO A 165 -17.07 -3.13 9.91
N PHE A 166 -17.78 -4.08 10.47
CA PHE A 166 -17.24 -5.11 11.36
C PHE A 166 -17.07 -6.48 10.68
N ASP A 167 -17.48 -6.62 9.42
CA ASP A 167 -17.27 -7.87 8.66
C ASP A 167 -15.81 -7.99 8.20
N THR A 168 -15.02 -8.72 8.99
CA THR A 168 -13.61 -8.98 8.72
C THR A 168 -13.35 -10.30 7.97
N ALA A 169 -14.40 -11.03 7.57
CA ALA A 169 -14.26 -12.40 7.05
C ALA A 169 -13.41 -12.48 5.76
N HIS A 170 -13.52 -11.47 4.90
CA HIS A 170 -12.87 -11.44 3.58
C HIS A 170 -11.77 -10.38 3.45
N THR A 171 -11.38 -9.72 4.52
CA THR A 171 -10.52 -8.53 4.52
C THR A 171 -9.04 -8.83 4.22
N TYR A 172 -8.56 -10.07 4.39
CA TYR A 172 -7.14 -10.38 4.22
C TYR A 172 -6.58 -9.97 2.86
N THR A 173 -7.29 -10.24 1.79
CA THR A 173 -6.82 -9.94 0.42
C THR A 173 -6.79 -8.44 0.16
N SER A 174 -7.84 -7.70 0.51
CA SER A 174 -7.88 -6.24 0.35
C SER A 174 -6.87 -5.53 1.26
N ALA A 175 -6.67 -6.01 2.50
CA ALA A 175 -5.63 -5.50 3.40
C ALA A 175 -4.21 -5.78 2.88
N LYS A 176 -3.97 -6.99 2.32
CA LYS A 176 -2.66 -7.31 1.72
C LYS A 176 -2.40 -6.48 0.47
N ARG A 177 -3.42 -6.25 -0.35
CA ARG A 177 -3.33 -5.36 -1.53
C ARG A 177 -2.97 -3.95 -1.09
N TYR A 178 -3.70 -3.39 -0.12
CA TYR A 178 -3.44 -2.07 0.43
C TYR A 178 -2.00 -1.94 0.97
N TYR A 179 -1.57 -2.92 1.78
CA TYR A 179 -0.19 -2.96 2.26
C TYR A 179 0.83 -2.99 1.11
N ALA A 180 0.61 -3.81 0.11
CA ALA A 180 1.54 -4.01 -1.00
C ALA A 180 1.69 -2.76 -1.88
N GLU A 181 0.59 -2.06 -2.14
CA GLU A 181 0.53 -0.91 -3.03
C GLU A 181 0.96 0.39 -2.36
N ILE A 182 0.68 0.57 -1.06
CA ILE A 182 0.85 1.84 -0.35
C ILE A 182 1.93 1.75 0.74
N MET A 183 1.88 0.72 1.59
CA MET A 183 2.68 0.62 2.81
C MET A 183 4.05 -0.03 2.61
N SER A 184 4.19 -0.94 1.64
CA SER A 184 5.39 -1.77 1.48
C SER A 184 6.70 -0.99 1.30
N PRO A 185 6.74 0.18 0.63
CA PRO A 185 7.96 0.99 0.53
C PRO A 185 8.52 1.43 1.88
N PHE A 186 7.66 1.53 2.89
CA PHE A 186 7.96 2.03 4.23
C PHE A 186 8.14 0.89 5.26
N ARG A 187 8.28 -0.35 4.82
CA ARG A 187 8.35 -1.56 5.64
C ARG A 187 9.23 -1.42 6.90
N ASN A 188 10.42 -0.82 6.78
CA ASN A 188 11.34 -0.66 7.90
C ASN A 188 10.85 0.35 8.95
N VAL A 189 10.09 1.35 8.56
CA VAL A 189 9.45 2.31 9.45
C VAL A 189 8.24 1.66 10.12
N ILE A 190 7.47 0.88 9.35
CA ILE A 190 6.32 0.13 9.86
C ILE A 190 6.75 -0.84 10.97
N LYS A 191 7.90 -1.53 10.86
CA LYS A 191 8.45 -2.38 11.94
C LYS A 191 8.52 -1.62 13.28
N LYS A 192 9.01 -0.37 13.25
CA LYS A 192 9.11 0.46 14.48
C LYS A 192 7.73 0.89 14.99
N ASN A 193 6.83 1.26 14.11
CA ASN A 193 5.46 1.64 14.49
C ASN A 193 4.65 0.46 15.03
N MET A 194 4.89 -0.76 14.54
CA MET A 194 4.31 -1.97 15.12
C MET A 194 4.70 -2.17 16.59
N GLU A 195 5.94 -1.81 16.99
CA GLU A 195 6.33 -1.86 18.41
C GLU A 195 5.56 -0.83 19.26
N ILE A 196 5.29 0.36 18.71
CA ILE A 196 4.46 1.36 19.39
C ILE A 196 3.05 0.79 19.57
N VAL A 197 2.42 0.25 18.53
CA VAL A 197 1.08 -0.34 18.60
C VAL A 197 1.02 -1.48 19.62
N ARG A 198 2.03 -2.36 19.66
CA ARG A 198 2.13 -3.40 20.69
C ARG A 198 2.20 -2.84 22.09
N SER A 199 2.97 -1.77 22.31
CA SER A 199 3.10 -1.14 23.63
C SER A 199 1.81 -0.49 24.10
N ILE A 200 1.03 0.07 23.18
CA ILE A 200 -0.31 0.65 23.44
C ILE A 200 -1.32 -0.47 23.77
N ASN A 201 -1.17 -1.64 23.15
CA ASN A 201 -2.04 -2.80 23.32
C ASN A 201 -3.53 -2.45 23.12
N PRO A 202 -3.94 -2.01 21.92
CA PRO A 202 -5.31 -1.59 21.66
C PRO A 202 -6.29 -2.76 21.78
N ALA A 203 -7.52 -2.48 22.24
CA ALA A 203 -8.63 -3.43 22.22
C ALA A 203 -9.36 -3.42 20.86
N MET A 204 -9.20 -2.34 20.09
CA MET A 204 -9.80 -2.16 18.77
C MET A 204 -8.88 -1.27 17.92
N ILE A 205 -8.82 -1.55 16.63
CA ILE A 205 -8.13 -0.70 15.65
C ILE A 205 -9.16 -0.21 14.63
N CYS A 206 -9.25 1.10 14.46
CA CYS A 206 -10.23 1.81 13.63
C CYS A 206 -9.51 2.59 12.52
N PRO A 207 -9.13 1.95 11.39
CA PRO A 207 -8.43 2.63 10.30
C PRO A 207 -9.35 3.54 9.50
N SER A 208 -8.75 4.45 8.73
CA SER A 208 -9.52 5.39 7.89
C SER A 208 -10.03 4.77 6.58
N HIS A 209 -9.60 3.55 6.25
CA HIS A 209 -10.14 2.75 5.14
C HIS A 209 -10.46 1.33 5.57
N GLY A 210 -11.54 0.78 5.00
CA GLY A 210 -11.91 -0.61 5.20
C GLY A 210 -12.57 -0.87 6.55
N VAL A 211 -12.38 -2.07 7.08
CA VAL A 211 -13.11 -2.56 8.26
C VAL A 211 -12.48 -2.11 9.57
N VAL A 212 -13.31 -2.10 10.60
CA VAL A 212 -12.88 -1.96 12.01
C VAL A 212 -12.39 -3.32 12.52
N HIS A 213 -11.17 -3.35 13.05
CA HIS A 213 -10.59 -4.57 13.60
C HIS A 213 -10.91 -4.70 15.10
N THR A 214 -11.90 -5.50 15.41
CA THR A 214 -12.27 -5.84 16.81
C THR A 214 -11.36 -6.91 17.40
N ASP A 215 -10.55 -7.55 16.58
CA ASP A 215 -9.43 -8.43 16.97
C ASP A 215 -8.12 -7.85 16.41
N PRO A 216 -7.46 -6.93 17.13
CA PRO A 216 -6.19 -6.35 16.70
C PRO A 216 -5.08 -7.37 16.45
N ALA A 217 -5.05 -8.47 17.22
CA ALA A 217 -4.02 -9.49 17.09
C ALA A 217 -4.01 -10.12 15.69
N ARG A 218 -5.18 -10.26 15.08
CA ARG A 218 -5.34 -10.81 13.73
C ARG A 218 -4.66 -9.95 12.67
N VAL A 219 -5.01 -8.65 12.59
CA VAL A 219 -4.42 -7.75 11.59
C VAL A 219 -2.95 -7.48 11.86
N MET A 220 -2.56 -7.35 13.12
CA MET A 220 -1.15 -7.22 13.50
C MET A 220 -0.34 -8.46 13.10
N GLY A 221 -0.91 -9.67 13.22
CA GLY A 221 -0.30 -10.91 12.75
C GLY A 221 -0.07 -10.93 11.24
N TRP A 222 -0.99 -10.34 10.45
CA TRP A 222 -0.78 -10.19 9.00
C TRP A 222 0.39 -9.24 8.70
N TYR A 223 0.44 -8.10 9.37
CA TYR A 223 1.54 -7.16 9.21
C TYR A 223 2.87 -7.79 9.64
N ASP A 224 2.88 -8.56 10.74
CA ASP A 224 4.08 -9.29 11.19
C ASP A 224 4.62 -10.24 10.12
N GLU A 225 3.74 -10.91 9.37
CA GLU A 225 4.14 -11.76 8.25
C GLU A 225 4.70 -10.92 7.09
N TRP A 226 4.00 -9.84 6.71
CA TRP A 226 4.37 -9.06 5.52
C TRP A 226 5.65 -8.24 5.70
N ILE A 227 5.90 -7.73 6.91
CA ILE A 227 7.09 -6.90 7.19
C ILE A 227 8.36 -7.68 7.47
N LYS A 228 8.32 -9.02 7.62
CA LYS A 228 9.52 -9.85 7.75
C LYS A 228 10.46 -9.69 6.56
N ASP A 229 11.75 -9.95 6.79
CA ASP A 229 12.75 -9.94 5.72
C ASP A 229 12.79 -11.23 4.91
N ASP A 230 12.07 -12.26 5.37
CA ASP A 230 11.97 -13.55 4.74
C ASP A 230 11.15 -13.47 3.44
N VAL A 231 11.57 -14.23 2.46
CA VAL A 231 10.87 -14.44 1.18
C VAL A 231 10.50 -15.92 1.04
N LYS A 232 9.54 -16.22 0.18
CA LYS A 232 9.08 -17.59 -0.08
C LYS A 232 9.77 -18.16 -1.33
N ASN A 233 9.85 -19.50 -1.44
CA ASN A 233 10.27 -20.17 -2.67
C ASN A 233 9.26 -19.91 -3.79
N TYR A 234 9.30 -18.69 -4.30
CA TYR A 234 8.33 -18.15 -5.22
C TYR A 234 8.99 -17.19 -6.21
N ALA A 235 8.75 -17.41 -7.50
CA ALA A 235 9.20 -16.56 -8.60
C ALA A 235 8.01 -16.02 -9.37
N ILE A 236 7.98 -14.72 -9.66
CA ILE A 236 7.00 -14.13 -10.55
C ILE A 236 7.66 -13.82 -11.90
N ILE A 237 6.97 -14.15 -12.97
CA ILE A 237 7.41 -13.95 -14.35
C ILE A 237 6.47 -12.92 -14.98
N LEU A 238 7.02 -11.74 -15.25
CA LEU A 238 6.33 -10.60 -15.85
C LEU A 238 6.66 -10.56 -17.33
N TYR A 239 5.72 -10.85 -18.23
CA TYR A 239 6.04 -10.87 -19.65
C TYR A 239 5.13 -9.96 -20.47
N ILE A 240 5.72 -9.36 -21.50
CA ILE A 240 5.05 -8.73 -22.62
C ILE A 240 5.61 -9.27 -23.92
N SER A 241 4.76 -9.53 -24.92
CA SER A 241 5.19 -10.16 -26.16
C SER A 241 4.45 -9.61 -27.37
N MET A 242 5.15 -9.13 -28.38
CA MET A 242 4.54 -8.62 -29.61
C MET A 242 4.18 -9.75 -30.58
N HIS A 243 5.07 -10.70 -30.81
CA HIS A 243 4.95 -11.77 -31.82
C HIS A 243 5.19 -13.16 -31.20
N HIS A 244 4.68 -13.36 -29.99
CA HIS A 244 4.76 -14.61 -29.21
C HIS A 244 6.17 -15.05 -28.78
N SER A 245 7.27 -14.40 -29.20
CA SER A 245 8.63 -14.81 -28.84
C SER A 245 8.88 -14.77 -27.34
N MET A 246 8.59 -13.64 -26.68
CA MET A 246 8.75 -13.51 -25.23
C MET A 246 7.73 -14.33 -24.45
N LYS A 247 6.51 -14.54 -24.99
CA LYS A 247 5.55 -15.47 -24.43
C LYS A 247 6.11 -16.89 -24.40
N ALA A 248 6.68 -17.37 -25.52
CA ALA A 248 7.28 -18.70 -25.58
C ALA A 248 8.43 -18.87 -24.56
N ALA A 249 9.31 -17.85 -24.46
CA ALA A 249 10.40 -17.85 -23.48
C ALA A 249 9.86 -17.89 -22.03
N ALA A 250 8.84 -17.08 -21.71
CA ALA A 250 8.26 -17.01 -20.36
C ALA A 250 7.56 -18.33 -19.96
N TYR A 251 6.83 -18.96 -20.87
CA TYR A 251 6.17 -20.24 -20.60
C TYR A 251 7.19 -21.36 -20.42
N HIS A 252 8.21 -21.44 -21.27
CA HIS A 252 9.28 -22.44 -21.12
C HIS A 252 10.05 -22.25 -19.79
N LEU A 253 10.29 -20.99 -19.39
CA LEU A 253 10.90 -20.69 -18.09
C LEU A 253 10.01 -21.16 -16.94
N ALA A 254 8.69 -20.91 -17.00
CA ALA A 254 7.76 -21.31 -15.96
C ALA A 254 7.75 -22.83 -15.76
N ASP A 255 7.68 -23.59 -16.86
CA ASP A 255 7.75 -25.05 -16.82
C ASP A 255 9.09 -25.53 -16.27
N SER A 256 10.20 -24.90 -16.69
CA SER A 256 11.53 -25.23 -16.20
C SER A 256 11.72 -24.97 -14.70
N LEU A 257 11.18 -23.85 -14.19
CA LEU A 257 11.20 -23.54 -12.75
C LEU A 257 10.32 -24.49 -11.96
N ALA A 258 9.11 -24.79 -12.44
CA ALA A 258 8.20 -25.74 -11.80
C ALA A 258 8.84 -27.14 -11.68
N ASN A 259 9.49 -27.62 -12.75
CA ASN A 259 10.22 -28.90 -12.77
C ASN A 259 11.40 -28.93 -11.78
N LYS A 260 11.89 -27.77 -11.36
CA LYS A 260 12.95 -27.63 -10.35
C LYS A 260 12.38 -27.33 -8.94
N GLY A 261 11.06 -27.40 -8.75
CA GLY A 261 10.39 -27.19 -7.47
C GLY A 261 10.25 -25.73 -7.03
N VAL A 262 10.42 -24.77 -7.92
CA VAL A 262 10.16 -23.35 -7.65
C VAL A 262 8.71 -23.03 -8.01
N ARG A 263 7.93 -22.56 -7.03
CA ARG A 263 6.57 -22.05 -7.31
C ARG A 263 6.65 -20.84 -8.23
N THR A 264 5.79 -20.79 -9.24
CA THR A 264 5.79 -19.68 -10.21
C THR A 264 4.40 -19.13 -10.45
N LYS A 265 4.32 -17.85 -10.80
CA LYS A 265 3.13 -17.21 -11.38
C LYS A 265 3.55 -16.33 -12.56
N LEU A 266 2.80 -16.45 -13.66
CA LEU A 266 3.03 -15.66 -14.87
C LEU A 266 2.01 -14.54 -14.95
N TYR A 267 2.50 -13.35 -15.33
CA TYR A 267 1.67 -12.18 -15.60
C TYR A 267 1.89 -11.70 -17.02
N ASN A 268 0.81 -11.68 -17.81
CA ASN A 268 0.81 -11.01 -19.11
C ASN A 268 0.56 -9.52 -18.89
N LEU A 269 1.59 -8.72 -19.08
CA LEU A 269 1.55 -7.28 -18.83
C LEU A 269 0.62 -6.49 -19.76
N SER A 270 0.10 -7.12 -20.83
CA SER A 270 -0.87 -6.48 -21.71
C SER A 270 -2.25 -6.29 -21.06
N ASN A 271 -2.56 -7.07 -20.03
CA ASN A 271 -3.87 -7.07 -19.40
C ASN A 271 -3.73 -7.59 -17.96
N VAL A 272 -3.04 -6.84 -17.12
CA VAL A 272 -2.78 -7.23 -15.72
C VAL A 272 -3.29 -6.17 -14.76
N ASP A 273 -3.84 -6.61 -13.65
CA ASP A 273 -4.03 -5.79 -12.47
C ASP A 273 -2.69 -5.67 -11.73
N ILE A 274 -2.16 -4.44 -11.68
CA ILE A 274 -0.85 -4.15 -11.04
C ILE A 274 -0.86 -4.48 -9.55
N GLY A 275 -1.99 -4.40 -8.88
CA GLY A 275 -2.14 -4.74 -7.46
C GLY A 275 -1.95 -6.23 -7.18
N GLU A 276 -2.31 -7.12 -8.12
CA GLU A 276 -1.98 -8.54 -8.00
C GLU A 276 -0.46 -8.77 -8.03
N ILE A 277 0.26 -8.05 -8.92
CA ILE A 277 1.72 -8.10 -8.94
C ILE A 277 2.27 -7.58 -7.62
N ALA A 278 1.78 -6.44 -7.12
CA ALA A 278 2.22 -5.87 -5.86
C ALA A 278 2.03 -6.85 -4.68
N MET A 279 0.87 -7.52 -4.58
CA MET A 279 0.61 -8.52 -3.54
C MET A 279 1.60 -9.70 -3.60
N ASP A 280 1.92 -10.17 -4.79
CA ASP A 280 2.87 -11.28 -4.95
C ASP A 280 4.32 -10.85 -4.66
N LEU A 281 4.66 -9.58 -4.93
CA LEU A 281 5.97 -9.00 -4.57
C LEU A 281 6.23 -9.00 -3.06
N VAL A 282 5.19 -9.01 -2.23
CA VAL A 282 5.34 -9.13 -0.76
C VAL A 282 6.05 -10.43 -0.37
N ASP A 283 5.88 -11.49 -1.14
CA ASP A 283 6.38 -12.83 -0.81
C ASP A 283 7.49 -13.33 -1.75
N ALA A 284 7.56 -12.84 -2.98
CA ALA A 284 8.40 -13.41 -4.02
C ALA A 284 9.90 -13.22 -3.78
N ALA A 285 10.66 -14.33 -3.80
CA ALA A 285 12.13 -14.29 -3.77
C ALA A 285 12.73 -13.81 -5.08
N THR A 286 12.11 -14.12 -6.22
CA THR A 286 12.62 -13.81 -7.56
C THR A 286 11.58 -13.12 -8.42
N VAL A 287 12.03 -12.10 -9.16
CA VAL A 287 11.26 -11.47 -10.24
C VAL A 287 12.00 -11.67 -11.55
N ILE A 288 11.30 -12.11 -12.60
CA ILE A 288 11.86 -12.25 -13.93
C ILE A 288 11.01 -11.42 -14.90
N VAL A 289 11.65 -10.52 -15.65
CA VAL A 289 10.99 -9.70 -16.66
C VAL A 289 11.34 -10.19 -18.05
N CYS A 290 10.33 -10.59 -18.84
CA CYS A 290 10.48 -11.03 -20.21
C CYS A 290 9.88 -9.96 -21.14
N ALA A 291 10.71 -9.18 -21.84
CA ALA A 291 10.23 -8.06 -22.63
C ALA A 291 11.01 -7.89 -23.96
N PRO A 292 10.34 -7.50 -25.06
CA PRO A 292 11.01 -7.20 -26.31
C PRO A 292 11.62 -5.79 -26.30
N THR A 293 12.61 -5.58 -27.14
CA THR A 293 13.05 -4.25 -27.53
C THR A 293 12.02 -3.61 -28.46
N VAL A 294 11.57 -2.41 -28.13
CA VAL A 294 10.63 -1.60 -28.91
C VAL A 294 11.18 -0.18 -29.01
N LEU A 295 11.12 0.43 -30.21
CA LEU A 295 11.59 1.80 -30.43
C LEU A 295 13.03 2.02 -29.94
N ALA A 296 13.88 1.02 -30.14
CA ALA A 296 15.28 0.99 -29.71
C ALA A 296 15.48 1.10 -28.17
N GLY A 297 14.49 0.70 -27.37
CA GLY A 297 14.52 0.71 -25.90
C GLY A 297 13.68 -0.41 -25.30
N ALA A 298 13.41 -0.31 -23.99
CA ALA A 298 12.48 -1.21 -23.32
C ALA A 298 11.03 -0.98 -23.79
N HIS A 299 10.25 -2.05 -23.86
CA HIS A 299 8.80 -1.91 -24.10
C HIS A 299 8.17 -1.03 -23.03
N PRO A 300 7.37 0.03 -23.35
CA PRO A 300 6.85 0.99 -22.39
C PRO A 300 6.10 0.35 -21.21
N VAL A 301 5.27 -0.66 -21.47
CA VAL A 301 4.56 -1.37 -20.40
C VAL A 301 5.53 -2.10 -19.47
N ALA A 302 6.57 -2.75 -19.99
CA ALA A 302 7.59 -3.39 -19.16
C ALA A 302 8.35 -2.35 -18.32
N ALA A 303 8.70 -1.21 -18.93
CA ALA A 303 9.35 -0.11 -18.22
C ALA A 303 8.49 0.44 -17.08
N SER A 304 7.18 0.62 -17.29
CA SER A 304 6.24 1.06 -16.25
C SER A 304 6.20 0.09 -15.07
N ILE A 305 6.10 -1.20 -15.33
CA ILE A 305 6.07 -2.22 -14.26
C ILE A 305 7.41 -2.32 -13.52
N VAL A 306 8.54 -2.22 -14.21
CA VAL A 306 9.87 -2.21 -13.58
C VAL A 306 10.07 -0.96 -12.74
N TYR A 307 9.54 0.19 -13.18
CA TYR A 307 9.51 1.42 -12.38
C TYR A 307 8.70 1.21 -11.08
N LEU A 308 7.51 0.63 -11.17
CA LEU A 308 6.68 0.33 -9.99
C LEU A 308 7.38 -0.66 -9.05
N PHE A 309 7.99 -1.73 -9.57
CA PHE A 309 8.82 -2.64 -8.78
C PHE A 309 9.90 -1.89 -8.00
N ASN A 310 10.61 -0.96 -8.66
CA ASN A 310 11.62 -0.15 -8.01
C ASN A 310 11.05 0.79 -6.94
N ALA A 311 9.87 1.38 -7.20
CA ALA A 311 9.18 2.30 -6.27
C ALA A 311 8.66 1.56 -5.03
N LEU A 312 8.09 0.37 -5.20
CA LEU A 312 7.55 -0.45 -4.12
C LEU A 312 8.63 -1.04 -3.19
N ARG A 313 9.91 -1.05 -3.62
CA ARG A 313 11.06 -1.54 -2.82
C ARG A 313 10.81 -2.89 -2.16
N PRO A 314 10.36 -3.92 -2.89
CA PRO A 314 10.02 -5.20 -2.31
C PRO A 314 11.26 -5.86 -1.68
N LYS A 315 11.02 -6.83 -0.81
CA LYS A 315 12.08 -7.62 -0.16
C LYS A 315 12.69 -8.71 -1.05
N THR A 316 12.27 -8.76 -2.33
CA THR A 316 12.79 -9.65 -3.38
C THR A 316 14.32 -9.70 -3.36
N LYS A 317 14.88 -10.89 -3.46
CA LYS A 317 16.34 -11.13 -3.39
C LYS A 317 16.99 -11.19 -4.76
N PHE A 318 16.25 -11.64 -5.78
CA PHE A 318 16.79 -11.94 -7.09
C PHE A 318 15.94 -11.30 -8.19
N LEU A 319 16.61 -10.72 -9.17
CA LEU A 319 16.01 -10.19 -10.40
C LEU A 319 16.64 -10.87 -11.58
N SER A 320 15.89 -11.16 -12.62
CA SER A 320 16.43 -11.60 -13.90
C SER A 320 15.67 -10.97 -15.07
N LEU A 321 16.30 -10.93 -16.24
CA LEU A 321 15.76 -10.34 -17.45
C LEU A 321 15.92 -11.32 -18.61
N ILE A 322 14.85 -11.53 -19.39
CA ILE A 322 14.90 -12.14 -20.72
C ILE A 322 14.45 -11.08 -21.72
N THR A 323 15.36 -10.63 -22.57
CA THR A 323 15.05 -9.57 -23.52
C THR A 323 15.09 -10.06 -24.96
N GLY A 324 14.01 -9.76 -25.71
CA GLY A 324 13.85 -10.12 -27.10
C GLY A 324 14.29 -8.98 -28.02
N TRP A 325 14.95 -9.32 -29.13
CA TRP A 325 15.38 -8.35 -30.12
C TRP A 325 15.50 -9.00 -31.51
N ASN A 326 15.60 -8.21 -32.58
CA ASN A 326 15.92 -8.71 -33.89
C ASN A 326 17.05 -7.90 -34.57
N TRP A 327 16.93 -6.59 -34.65
CA TRP A 327 17.89 -5.71 -35.31
C TRP A 327 18.70 -4.80 -34.35
N ILE A 328 18.19 -4.57 -33.13
CA ILE A 328 18.89 -3.86 -32.04
C ILE A 328 18.44 -4.42 -30.70
N GLU A 329 19.39 -4.56 -29.77
CA GLU A 329 19.13 -4.97 -28.39
C GLU A 329 19.46 -3.78 -27.44
N LYS A 330 18.45 -3.25 -26.77
CA LYS A 330 18.59 -2.15 -25.78
C LYS A 330 17.67 -2.32 -24.56
N ALA A 331 16.74 -3.28 -24.61
CA ALA A 331 15.77 -3.46 -23.54
C ALA A 331 16.44 -3.87 -22.23
N GLN A 332 17.45 -4.75 -22.28
CA GLN A 332 18.11 -5.25 -21.06
C GLN A 332 18.81 -4.13 -20.28
N GLU A 333 19.60 -3.33 -20.98
CA GLU A 333 20.31 -2.19 -20.39
C GLU A 333 19.31 -1.17 -19.80
N SER A 334 18.27 -0.84 -20.60
CA SER A 334 17.24 0.11 -20.18
C SER A 334 16.50 -0.35 -18.92
N LEU A 335 16.06 -1.61 -18.87
CA LEU A 335 15.31 -2.15 -17.70
C LEU A 335 16.22 -2.27 -16.47
N ALA A 336 17.46 -2.73 -16.63
CA ALA A 336 18.41 -2.84 -15.51
C ALA A 336 18.73 -1.48 -14.88
N ALA A 337 18.80 -0.42 -15.67
CA ALA A 337 19.04 0.94 -15.18
C ALA A 337 17.85 1.53 -14.37
N MET A 338 16.65 0.95 -14.50
CA MET A 338 15.43 1.46 -13.85
C MET A 338 15.23 0.97 -12.41
N VAL A 339 16.11 0.14 -11.89
CA VAL A 339 15.97 -0.45 -10.55
C VAL A 339 17.06 -0.02 -9.55
N PRO A 340 17.37 1.28 -9.38
CA PRO A 340 18.45 1.76 -8.50
C PRO A 340 18.18 1.45 -7.02
N ASN A 341 16.92 1.26 -6.62
CA ASN A 341 16.55 0.93 -5.23
C ASN A 341 16.63 -0.56 -4.93
N PHE A 342 16.74 -1.42 -5.95
CA PHE A 342 16.85 -2.86 -5.77
C PHE A 342 18.17 -3.22 -5.09
N LYS A 343 18.09 -3.97 -3.98
CA LYS A 343 19.26 -4.36 -3.18
C LYS A 343 19.64 -5.84 -3.34
N GLY A 344 18.92 -6.55 -4.22
CA GLY A 344 19.19 -7.94 -4.51
C GLY A 344 20.22 -8.15 -5.63
N GLU A 345 20.30 -9.35 -6.12
CA GLU A 345 21.23 -9.78 -7.17
C GLU A 345 20.51 -9.91 -8.52
N LEU A 346 21.12 -9.39 -9.60
CA LEU A 346 20.71 -9.67 -10.96
C LEU A 346 21.37 -10.98 -11.40
N ILE A 347 20.56 -12.01 -11.66
CA ILE A 347 21.05 -13.37 -12.00
C ILE A 347 20.74 -13.75 -13.44
N ALA A 348 21.73 -14.35 -14.11
CA ALA A 348 21.62 -15.01 -15.42
C ALA A 348 20.74 -14.29 -16.46
N PRO A 349 20.93 -12.97 -16.75
CA PRO A 349 20.12 -12.29 -17.74
C PRO A 349 20.38 -12.85 -19.14
N LEU A 350 19.31 -12.99 -19.95
CA LEU A 350 19.38 -13.59 -21.29
C LEU A 350 18.89 -12.63 -22.37
N LYS A 351 19.45 -12.79 -23.57
CA LYS A 351 19.06 -12.07 -24.80
C LYS A 351 18.65 -13.08 -25.85
N VAL A 352 17.45 -12.97 -26.39
CA VAL A 352 16.87 -13.89 -27.37
C VAL A 352 16.68 -13.14 -28.70
N GLN A 353 17.35 -13.59 -29.77
CA GLN A 353 17.20 -13.02 -31.09
C GLN A 353 16.08 -13.71 -31.88
N GLY A 354 15.00 -12.95 -32.14
CA GLY A 354 13.82 -13.45 -32.81
C GLY A 354 13.00 -14.40 -31.95
N TYR A 355 12.53 -15.51 -32.54
CA TYR A 355 11.83 -16.56 -31.80
C TYR A 355 12.83 -17.49 -31.11
N PRO A 356 12.57 -17.95 -29.86
CA PRO A 356 13.48 -18.81 -29.12
C PRO A 356 13.82 -20.09 -29.90
N LYS A 357 15.11 -20.37 -30.06
CA LYS A 357 15.66 -21.54 -30.73
C LYS A 357 16.14 -22.55 -29.64
N LYS A 358 16.57 -23.73 -30.06
CA LYS A 358 17.04 -24.78 -29.14
C LYS A 358 18.07 -24.28 -28.13
N GLY A 359 19.09 -23.55 -28.58
CA GLY A 359 20.12 -23.00 -27.69
C GLY A 359 19.58 -21.95 -26.70
N ASP A 360 18.56 -21.15 -27.12
CA ASP A 360 17.90 -20.19 -26.23
C ASP A 360 17.08 -20.92 -25.14
N LEU A 361 16.39 -22.01 -25.51
CA LEU A 361 15.63 -22.83 -24.57
C LEU A 361 16.56 -23.50 -23.55
N GLU A 362 17.70 -24.05 -23.98
CA GLU A 362 18.74 -24.60 -23.09
C GLU A 362 19.30 -23.54 -22.14
N ALA A 363 19.49 -22.31 -22.61
CA ALA A 363 19.92 -21.18 -21.76
C ALA A 363 18.84 -20.76 -20.75
N ILE A 364 17.55 -20.83 -21.11
CA ILE A 364 16.42 -20.58 -20.20
C ILE A 364 16.35 -21.68 -19.13
N GLU A 365 16.60 -22.92 -19.47
CA GLU A 365 16.69 -24.04 -18.49
C GLU A 365 17.86 -23.83 -17.52
N ALA A 366 19.00 -23.36 -18.00
CA ALA A 366 20.16 -23.02 -17.17
C ALA A 366 19.83 -21.84 -16.23
N MET A 367 19.08 -20.81 -16.71
CA MET A 367 18.58 -19.73 -15.85
C MET A 367 17.66 -20.28 -14.76
N ALA A 368 16.72 -21.17 -15.10
CA ALA A 368 15.83 -21.80 -14.11
C ALA A 368 16.64 -22.59 -13.06
N GLN A 369 17.72 -23.27 -13.45
CA GLN A 369 18.62 -23.93 -12.52
C GLN A 369 19.32 -22.92 -11.60
N ALA A 370 19.82 -21.82 -12.14
CA ALA A 370 20.48 -20.77 -11.35
C ALA A 370 19.51 -20.15 -10.32
N VAL A 371 18.23 -19.93 -10.69
CA VAL A 371 17.20 -19.45 -9.74
C VAL A 371 16.97 -20.49 -8.63
N ALA A 372 16.80 -21.77 -8.95
CA ALA A 372 16.61 -22.82 -7.96
C ALA A 372 17.81 -22.94 -7.00
N ASP A 373 19.03 -22.84 -7.52
CA ASP A 373 20.25 -22.91 -6.71
C ASP A 373 20.37 -21.68 -5.78
N LYS A 374 19.97 -20.50 -6.25
CA LYS A 374 19.88 -19.30 -5.41
C LYS A 374 18.85 -19.44 -4.30
N HIS A 375 17.67 -20.01 -4.59
CA HIS A 375 16.65 -20.27 -3.56
C HIS A 375 17.15 -21.26 -2.51
N LYS A 376 17.88 -22.33 -2.92
CA LYS A 376 18.53 -23.25 -1.99
C LYS A 376 19.58 -22.54 -1.14
N SER A 377 20.38 -21.65 -1.74
CA SER A 377 21.47 -20.96 -1.03
C SER A 377 21.00 -20.05 0.11
N ILE A 378 19.72 -19.64 0.08
CA ILE A 378 19.09 -18.86 1.16
C ILE A 378 18.07 -19.67 1.99
N ASN A 379 18.08 -20.99 1.86
CA ASN A 379 17.28 -21.95 2.64
C ASN A 379 15.75 -21.73 2.53
N ILE A 380 15.23 -21.41 1.34
CA ILE A 380 13.78 -21.26 1.11
C ILE A 380 13.21 -22.40 0.25
N MET A 381 14.05 -23.38 -0.11
CA MET A 381 13.69 -24.49 -0.99
C MET A 381 14.05 -25.82 -0.34
#